data_43515b63aba0736520e05e72fa1cf4d1
#
_entry.id   43515b63aba0736520e05e72fa1cf4d1
#
_cell.length_a   1.000
_cell.length_b   1.000
_cell.length_c   1.000
_cell.angle_alpha   90.00
_cell.angle_beta   90.00
_cell.angle_gamma   90.00
#
_symmetry.space_group_name_H-M   'P 1'
#
loop_
_entity.id
_entity.type
_entity.pdbx_description
1 polymer ?
#
loop_
_entity_poly.entity_id
_entity_poly.type
_entity_poly.pdbx_seq_one_letter_code
_entity_poly.pdbx_strand_id
1 'polypeptide(L)'
;MNNCKFFFIGLLTVLALPLFNANGQTTKLKETTPQLWLTDPDHNVLFKLQDQVLKQPNTLKSATVITIDQSRTYQQMDGFGFALTGGSAMLINKMSSGKQMALLKELFDTDKNGIGTSYLRISIGASDLDDHVFSYDDLPAGKTDANLKEFSLANDQKALIPVLKKILAINPHIKILGSPWSPPAWMKTNDSTGGGHLKPEYYHTYSQYLVKYIKGMAANGIRIDAITIQNEPLNPNNNPSMVMEAPEEANFIKNNLGPEFEAAKLKTKIILYDHNADRPDYPITILNDPQAKKYVDGSAFHLYGGKIEALSEVHKAHPDKNLYFTEQWVGAPGNMEKELRFAIKELIIGATR
;
A
#
# COMPACT_ATOMS: atom_id res chain seq x y z
N MET A 1 -49.17 65.04 -23.88
CA MET A 1 -48.63 66.30 -23.28
C MET A 1 -47.83 65.89 -22.06
N ASN A 2 -46.71 66.41 -21.89
CA ASN A 2 -45.66 66.26 -20.86
C ASN A 2 -44.63 65.13 -21.08
N ASN A 3 -43.53 65.57 -21.68
CA ASN A 3 -42.26 64.91 -21.73
C ASN A 3 -41.57 64.95 -20.35
N CYS A 4 -41.08 63.85 -19.88
CA CYS A 4 -40.14 63.82 -18.78
C CYS A 4 -38.87 63.14 -19.29
N LYS A 5 -37.81 63.94 -19.53
CA LYS A 5 -36.44 63.47 -19.86
C LYS A 5 -35.76 63.07 -18.58
N PHE A 6 -35.32 61.84 -18.49
CA PHE A 6 -34.36 61.41 -17.44
C PHE A 6 -32.93 61.49 -17.98
N PHE A 7 -32.14 62.33 -17.36
CA PHE A 7 -30.69 62.40 -17.52
C PHE A 7 -30.05 61.26 -16.71
N PHE A 8 -29.30 60.37 -17.38
CA PHE A 8 -28.40 59.45 -16.73
C PHE A 8 -27.02 60.07 -16.60
N ILE A 9 -26.61 60.39 -15.37
CA ILE A 9 -25.23 60.74 -15.04
C ILE A 9 -24.48 59.45 -14.80
N GLY A 10 -23.62 59.06 -15.74
CA GLY A 10 -22.70 57.91 -15.56
C GLY A 10 -21.56 58.31 -14.62
N LEU A 11 -21.53 57.67 -13.47
CA LEU A 11 -20.42 57.77 -12.54
C LEU A 11 -19.34 56.77 -12.96
N LEU A 12 -18.26 57.24 -13.55
CA LEU A 12 -17.08 56.45 -13.88
C LEU A 12 -16.27 56.23 -12.60
N THR A 13 -16.45 55.08 -11.92
CA THR A 13 -15.58 54.64 -10.86
C THR A 13 -14.33 53.97 -11.47
N VAL A 14 -13.23 54.68 -11.43
CA VAL A 14 -11.89 54.16 -11.75
C VAL A 14 -11.49 53.25 -10.55
N LEU A 15 -11.57 51.93 -10.73
CA LEU A 15 -10.96 50.97 -9.79
C LEU A 15 -9.43 51.01 -10.00
N ALA A 16 -8.72 51.69 -9.11
CA ALA A 16 -7.29 51.52 -8.99
C ALA A 16 -6.99 50.15 -8.40
N LEU A 17 -6.55 49.20 -9.24
CA LEU A 17 -5.98 47.93 -8.78
C LEU A 17 -4.63 48.22 -8.12
N PRO A 18 -4.38 47.80 -6.89
CA PRO A 18 -3.04 47.87 -6.33
C PRO A 18 -2.12 46.94 -7.11
N LEU A 19 -1.06 47.50 -7.68
CA LEU A 19 0.08 46.75 -8.19
C LEU A 19 0.71 46.03 -7.00
N PHE A 20 0.40 44.73 -6.84
CA PHE A 20 1.17 43.88 -5.99
C PHE A 20 2.59 43.75 -6.56
N ASN A 21 3.54 44.43 -5.95
CA ASN A 21 4.95 44.14 -6.12
C ASN A 21 5.17 42.68 -5.61
N ALA A 22 5.24 41.76 -6.53
CA ALA A 22 5.77 40.45 -6.27
C ALA A 22 7.28 40.59 -6.00
N ASN A 23 7.64 40.95 -4.77
CA ASN A 23 8.97 40.72 -4.26
C ASN A 23 9.15 39.22 -4.23
N GLY A 24 9.68 38.65 -5.31
CA GLY A 24 10.20 37.32 -5.35
C GLY A 24 11.28 37.17 -4.28
N GLN A 25 10.89 36.78 -3.07
CA GLN A 25 11.85 36.17 -2.17
C GLN A 25 12.29 34.87 -2.84
N THR A 26 13.40 34.93 -3.56
CA THR A 26 14.21 33.77 -3.83
C THR A 26 14.62 33.22 -2.47
N THR A 27 13.84 32.28 -1.96
CA THR A 27 14.30 31.41 -0.89
C THR A 27 15.58 30.77 -1.43
N LYS A 28 16.75 31.29 -1.02
CA LYS A 28 18.01 30.58 -1.17
C LYS A 28 17.78 29.22 -0.55
N LEU A 29 17.66 28.19 -1.38
CA LEU A 29 17.72 26.81 -0.92
C LEU A 29 19.00 26.74 -0.09
N LYS A 30 18.83 26.44 1.20
CA LYS A 30 19.94 26.22 2.12
C LYS A 30 20.75 25.12 1.48
N GLU A 31 21.98 25.40 1.05
CA GLU A 31 22.89 24.38 0.53
C GLU A 31 23.02 23.31 1.62
N THR A 32 22.28 22.23 1.47
CA THR A 32 22.42 21.08 2.35
C THR A 32 23.66 20.34 1.89
N THR A 33 24.63 20.20 2.75
CA THR A 33 25.81 19.37 2.50
C THR A 33 25.34 17.95 2.16
N PRO A 34 25.74 17.37 1.02
CA PRO A 34 25.35 16.02 0.67
C PRO A 34 25.74 15.05 1.79
N GLN A 35 24.85 14.12 2.11
CA GLN A 35 25.10 13.05 3.07
C GLN A 35 25.37 11.74 2.32
N LEU A 36 26.37 11.00 2.74
CA LEU A 36 26.68 9.68 2.22
C LEU A 36 26.37 8.61 3.27
N TRP A 37 25.44 7.74 2.96
CA TRP A 37 25.15 6.54 3.75
C TRP A 37 25.71 5.32 3.01
N LEU A 38 26.64 4.60 3.65
CA LEU A 38 27.36 3.49 3.06
C LEU A 38 26.86 2.16 3.63
N THR A 39 26.66 1.19 2.74
CA THR A 39 26.57 -0.23 3.07
C THR A 39 27.69 -0.97 2.37
N ASP A 40 28.55 -1.59 3.14
CA ASP A 40 29.68 -2.41 2.69
C ASP A 40 29.77 -3.62 3.63
N PRO A 41 29.09 -4.74 3.32
CA PRO A 41 29.02 -5.90 4.19
C PRO A 41 30.40 -6.53 4.48
N ASP A 42 31.32 -6.49 3.50
CA ASP A 42 32.66 -7.07 3.62
C ASP A 42 33.53 -6.36 4.68
N HIS A 43 33.20 -5.09 4.96
CA HIS A 43 33.85 -4.27 5.98
C HIS A 43 32.98 -4.02 7.21
N ASN A 44 31.89 -4.79 7.40
CA ASN A 44 30.94 -4.59 8.51
C ASN A 44 30.30 -3.19 8.58
N VAL A 45 30.15 -2.53 7.45
CA VAL A 45 29.48 -1.23 7.36
C VAL A 45 28.06 -1.46 6.87
N LEU A 46 27.08 -1.23 7.72
CA LEU A 46 25.67 -1.40 7.39
C LEU A 46 24.92 -0.07 7.55
N PHE A 47 24.53 0.54 6.44
CA PHE A 47 23.79 1.79 6.34
C PHE A 47 24.33 2.87 7.28
N LYS A 48 25.64 3.12 7.22
CA LYS A 48 26.34 4.02 8.12
C LYS A 48 26.56 5.39 7.47
N LEU A 49 26.15 6.45 8.15
CA LEU A 49 26.48 7.83 7.75
C LEU A 49 28.00 8.02 7.79
N GLN A 50 28.55 8.56 6.70
CA GLN A 50 29.96 8.88 6.58
C GLN A 50 30.23 10.34 6.98
N ASP A 51 31.21 10.56 7.82
CA ASP A 51 31.58 11.88 8.36
C ASP A 51 32.19 12.82 7.32
N GLN A 52 32.68 12.28 6.20
CA GLN A 52 33.30 13.06 5.14
C GLN A 52 32.55 12.88 3.83
N VAL A 53 32.00 13.98 3.34
CA VAL A 53 31.59 14.07 1.95
C VAL A 53 32.85 14.25 1.11
N LEU A 54 33.12 13.33 0.19
CA LEU A 54 34.23 13.44 -0.73
C LEU A 54 34.12 14.74 -1.51
N LYS A 55 34.94 15.74 -1.17
CA LYS A 55 35.14 16.89 -2.01
C LYS A 55 35.80 16.39 -3.29
N GLN A 56 35.11 16.48 -4.41
CA GLN A 56 35.63 16.02 -5.69
C GLN A 56 36.95 16.71 -6.02
N PRO A 57 38.01 15.98 -6.34
CA PRO A 57 39.09 16.53 -7.12
C PRO A 57 38.56 16.74 -8.56
N ASN A 58 38.73 17.91 -9.13
CA ASN A 58 38.31 18.31 -10.47
C ASN A 58 38.94 17.50 -11.63
N THR A 59 39.41 16.28 -11.41
CA THR A 59 40.29 15.55 -12.33
C THR A 59 39.98 14.10 -12.55
N LEU A 60 38.74 13.63 -12.27
CA LEU A 60 38.39 12.23 -12.58
C LEU A 60 38.10 12.09 -14.10
N LYS A 61 39.12 11.64 -14.86
CA LYS A 61 39.06 11.42 -16.31
C LYS A 61 38.21 10.21 -16.74
N SER A 62 37.66 9.40 -15.82
CA SER A 62 36.86 8.22 -16.15
C SER A 62 35.90 7.81 -15.01
N ALA A 63 35.05 8.73 -14.59
CA ALA A 63 34.01 8.39 -13.58
C ALA A 63 32.68 8.12 -14.27
N THR A 64 31.93 7.13 -13.77
CA THR A 64 30.51 7.03 -14.08
C THR A 64 29.80 8.25 -13.51
N VAL A 65 29.15 9.02 -14.37
CA VAL A 65 28.44 10.23 -13.97
C VAL A 65 26.95 9.89 -13.83
N ILE A 66 26.40 10.21 -12.66
CA ILE A 66 24.95 10.17 -12.43
C ILE A 66 24.46 11.61 -12.47
N THR A 67 23.59 11.91 -13.45
CA THR A 67 22.97 13.23 -13.59
C THR A 67 21.57 13.19 -12.97
N ILE A 68 21.31 14.08 -12.01
CA ILE A 68 19.99 14.30 -11.43
C ILE A 68 19.42 15.58 -12.03
N ASP A 69 18.34 15.43 -12.81
CA ASP A 69 17.64 16.53 -13.43
C ASP A 69 16.29 16.76 -12.71
N GLN A 70 16.23 17.74 -11.83
CA GLN A 70 15.05 18.07 -11.04
C GLN A 70 13.91 18.67 -11.87
N SER A 71 14.16 19.10 -13.10
CA SER A 71 13.13 19.61 -14.00
C SER A 71 12.29 18.51 -14.64
N ARG A 72 12.78 17.27 -14.61
CA ARG A 72 12.10 16.09 -15.17
C ARG A 72 11.48 15.27 -14.04
N THR A 73 10.18 15.41 -13.90
CA THR A 73 9.39 14.66 -12.93
C THR A 73 8.62 13.52 -13.63
N TYR A 74 8.35 12.45 -12.89
CA TYR A 74 7.60 11.29 -13.35
C TYR A 74 6.36 11.09 -12.45
N GLN A 75 6.08 9.85 -12.05
CA GLN A 75 4.95 9.51 -11.20
C GLN A 75 5.13 10.04 -9.75
N GLN A 76 4.01 10.17 -9.07
CA GLN A 76 3.99 10.39 -7.62
C GLN A 76 4.09 9.04 -6.89
N MET A 77 5.00 8.97 -5.90
CA MET A 77 5.16 7.80 -5.05
C MET A 77 4.30 7.93 -3.79
N ASP A 78 3.48 6.93 -3.51
CA ASP A 78 2.64 6.89 -2.30
C ASP A 78 3.45 6.57 -1.04
N GLY A 79 4.53 5.82 -1.17
CA GLY A 79 5.41 5.47 -0.07
C GLY A 79 6.13 4.15 -0.26
N PHE A 80 7.02 3.85 0.69
CA PHE A 80 7.78 2.62 0.79
C PHE A 80 7.62 2.00 2.17
N GLY A 81 7.68 0.66 2.23
CA GLY A 81 7.55 -0.01 3.51
C GLY A 81 7.65 -1.52 3.44
N PHE A 82 7.11 -2.16 4.44
CA PHE A 82 7.20 -3.59 4.66
C PHE A 82 5.84 -4.16 5.07
N ALA A 83 5.72 -5.48 5.07
CA ALA A 83 4.60 -6.15 5.69
C ALA A 83 4.77 -6.18 7.22
N LEU A 84 3.70 -5.86 7.94
CA LEU A 84 3.55 -6.13 9.36
C LEU A 84 2.53 -7.26 9.52
N THR A 85 3.03 -8.50 9.57
CA THR A 85 2.20 -9.69 9.79
C THR A 85 1.75 -9.83 11.24
N GLY A 86 0.72 -10.61 11.51
CA GLY A 86 0.30 -10.91 12.88
C GLY A 86 1.40 -11.55 13.70
N GLY A 87 2.18 -12.47 13.11
CA GLY A 87 3.35 -13.06 13.75
C GLY A 87 4.42 -12.03 14.11
N SER A 88 4.72 -11.09 13.21
CA SER A 88 5.65 -9.99 13.51
C SER A 88 5.13 -9.10 14.64
N ALA A 89 3.85 -8.76 14.62
CA ALA A 89 3.22 -7.96 15.67
C ALA A 89 3.26 -8.67 17.04
N MET A 90 3.03 -9.98 17.05
CA MET A 90 3.13 -10.81 18.25
C MET A 90 4.54 -10.81 18.82
N LEU A 91 5.58 -10.95 17.98
CA LEU A 91 6.98 -10.89 18.42
C LEU A 91 7.35 -9.50 18.97
N ILE A 92 6.91 -8.43 18.31
CA ILE A 92 7.10 -7.06 18.76
C ILE A 92 6.45 -6.86 20.14
N ASN A 93 5.25 -7.39 20.37
CA ASN A 93 4.57 -7.29 21.66
C ASN A 93 5.26 -8.08 22.78
N LYS A 94 5.99 -9.13 22.46
CA LYS A 94 6.79 -9.89 23.45
C LYS A 94 8.07 -9.18 23.90
N MET A 95 8.48 -8.12 23.19
CA MET A 95 9.66 -7.33 23.57
C MET A 95 9.37 -6.51 24.83
N SER A 96 10.42 -6.22 25.62
CA SER A 96 10.29 -5.24 26.69
C SER A 96 9.91 -3.87 26.10
N SER A 97 9.12 -3.07 26.86
CA SER A 97 8.59 -1.79 26.38
C SER A 97 9.66 -0.84 25.83
N GLY A 98 10.84 -0.80 26.47
CA GLY A 98 11.96 0.02 26.00
C GLY A 98 12.52 -0.45 24.64
N LYS A 99 12.77 -1.75 24.47
CA LYS A 99 13.25 -2.32 23.21
C LYS A 99 12.20 -2.21 22.10
N GLN A 100 10.95 -2.45 22.43
CA GLN A 100 9.84 -2.29 21.47
C GLN A 100 9.77 -0.85 20.94
N MET A 101 9.77 0.15 21.85
CA MET A 101 9.70 1.55 21.45
C MET A 101 10.93 1.98 20.64
N ALA A 102 12.14 1.51 21.01
CA ALA A 102 13.35 1.79 20.26
C ALA A 102 13.26 1.25 18.82
N LEU A 103 12.82 -0.01 18.64
CA LEU A 103 12.62 -0.62 17.34
C LEU A 103 11.57 0.14 16.52
N LEU A 104 10.41 0.45 17.10
CA LEU A 104 9.35 1.15 16.39
C LEU A 104 9.78 2.57 15.97
N LYS A 105 10.55 3.28 16.80
CA LYS A 105 11.12 4.58 16.42
C LYS A 105 12.13 4.44 15.28
N GLU A 106 13.03 3.45 15.34
CA GLU A 106 13.99 3.20 14.27
C GLU A 106 13.29 2.96 12.92
N LEU A 107 12.19 2.21 12.90
CA LEU A 107 11.46 1.86 11.69
C LEU A 107 10.56 2.99 11.16
N PHE A 108 9.88 3.73 12.05
CA PHE A 108 8.75 4.58 11.66
C PHE A 108 8.94 6.08 11.92
N ASP A 109 9.95 6.48 12.72
CA ASP A 109 10.25 7.89 12.94
C ASP A 109 10.80 8.52 11.66
N THR A 110 10.25 9.66 11.27
CA THR A 110 10.70 10.43 10.11
C THR A 110 11.79 11.44 10.47
N ASP A 111 12.09 11.59 11.77
CA ASP A 111 13.09 12.50 12.26
C ASP A 111 14.46 11.81 12.41
N LYS A 112 15.52 12.46 11.97
CA LYS A 112 16.93 12.14 12.20
C LYS A 112 17.39 10.77 11.67
N ASN A 113 17.31 9.70 12.48
CA ASN A 113 17.96 8.41 12.22
C ASN A 113 16.98 7.27 11.97
N GLY A 114 15.69 7.53 11.92
CA GLY A 114 14.68 6.54 11.58
C GLY A 114 14.68 6.21 10.08
N ILE A 115 14.26 4.99 9.74
CA ILE A 115 14.09 4.59 8.33
C ILE A 115 12.94 5.38 7.70
N GLY A 116 11.96 5.79 8.50
CA GLY A 116 10.81 6.56 8.02
C GLY A 116 9.87 5.77 7.13
N THR A 117 9.65 4.49 7.45
CA THR A 117 8.66 3.66 6.74
C THR A 117 7.34 4.40 6.64
N SER A 118 6.84 4.56 5.42
CA SER A 118 5.67 5.39 5.11
C SER A 118 4.47 4.60 4.61
N TYR A 119 4.64 3.30 4.36
CA TYR A 119 3.58 2.41 3.90
C TYR A 119 3.70 1.04 4.60
N LEU A 120 2.60 0.49 5.08
CA LEU A 120 2.52 -0.86 5.64
C LEU A 120 1.54 -1.72 4.87
N ARG A 121 1.88 -2.99 4.68
CA ARG A 121 0.95 -4.04 4.30
C ARG A 121 0.65 -4.91 5.52
N ILE A 122 -0.62 -5.17 5.80
CA ILE A 122 -1.09 -6.02 6.89
C ILE A 122 -2.04 -7.08 6.36
N SER A 123 -2.16 -8.20 7.04
CA SER A 123 -3.16 -9.22 6.69
C SER A 123 -4.56 -8.83 7.18
N ILE A 124 -5.58 -9.27 6.45
CA ILE A 124 -6.99 -9.27 6.86
C ILE A 124 -7.34 -10.70 7.25
N GLY A 125 -7.43 -10.97 8.55
CA GLY A 125 -7.36 -12.31 9.10
C GLY A 125 -5.91 -12.80 9.16
N ALA A 126 -5.71 -14.10 9.33
CA ALA A 126 -4.37 -14.67 9.34
C ALA A 126 -3.70 -14.63 7.96
N SER A 127 -2.39 -14.49 7.95
CA SER A 127 -1.50 -14.83 6.85
C SER A 127 -0.83 -16.18 7.11
N ASP A 128 0.00 -16.65 6.19
CA ASP A 128 0.87 -17.82 6.36
C ASP A 128 2.03 -17.57 7.35
N LEU A 129 2.20 -16.36 7.85
CA LEU A 129 3.19 -15.96 8.86
C LEU A 129 2.57 -15.69 10.24
N ASP A 130 1.35 -16.13 10.47
CA ASP A 130 0.71 -16.12 11.79
C ASP A 130 0.95 -17.42 12.55
N ASP A 131 0.79 -17.41 13.86
CA ASP A 131 1.00 -18.59 14.72
C ASP A 131 -0.13 -19.63 14.58
N HIS A 132 -1.28 -19.20 14.04
CA HIS A 132 -2.42 -20.05 13.71
C HIS A 132 -3.27 -19.41 12.62
N VAL A 133 -4.03 -20.23 11.91
CA VAL A 133 -4.97 -19.76 10.90
C VAL A 133 -6.25 -19.29 11.57
N PHE A 134 -6.74 -18.12 11.20
CA PHE A 134 -8.03 -17.58 11.63
C PHE A 134 -8.61 -16.64 10.59
N SER A 135 -9.92 -16.50 10.60
CA SER A 135 -10.66 -15.38 10.01
C SER A 135 -11.37 -14.59 11.12
N TYR A 136 -12.11 -13.57 10.75
CA TYR A 136 -12.91 -12.80 11.74
C TYR A 136 -14.30 -13.39 11.96
N ASP A 137 -14.62 -14.54 11.32
CA ASP A 137 -15.92 -15.18 11.42
C ASP A 137 -15.80 -16.70 11.24
N ASP A 138 -14.95 -17.31 12.05
CA ASP A 138 -14.74 -18.75 12.05
C ASP A 138 -15.85 -19.46 12.79
N LEU A 139 -16.44 -20.47 12.16
CA LEU A 139 -17.57 -21.22 12.67
C LEU A 139 -17.28 -22.72 12.72
N PRO A 140 -17.99 -23.46 13.58
CA PRO A 140 -17.96 -24.92 13.54
C PRO A 140 -18.37 -25.46 12.17
N ALA A 141 -17.83 -26.60 11.78
CA ALA A 141 -18.13 -27.27 10.51
C ALA A 141 -19.64 -27.37 10.23
N GLY A 142 -20.04 -27.01 9.01
CA GLY A 142 -21.42 -27.00 8.56
C GLY A 142 -22.28 -25.84 9.08
N LYS A 143 -21.72 -24.88 9.80
CA LYS A 143 -22.39 -23.65 10.19
C LYS A 143 -22.05 -22.52 9.23
N THR A 144 -22.97 -21.57 9.09
CA THR A 144 -22.80 -20.36 8.27
C THR A 144 -23.37 -19.15 9.00
N ASP A 145 -22.81 -17.96 8.73
CA ASP A 145 -23.29 -16.69 9.28
C ASP A 145 -23.41 -15.62 8.17
N ALA A 146 -24.40 -15.77 7.31
CA ALA A 146 -24.63 -14.82 6.23
C ALA A 146 -24.86 -13.36 6.69
N ASN A 147 -25.19 -13.15 7.94
CA ASN A 147 -25.39 -11.82 8.54
C ASN A 147 -24.16 -11.32 9.33
N LEU A 148 -23.08 -12.10 9.38
CA LEU A 148 -21.83 -11.77 10.07
C LEU A 148 -22.04 -11.35 11.54
N LYS A 149 -22.89 -12.06 12.27
CA LYS A 149 -23.18 -11.78 13.68
C LYS A 149 -22.03 -12.14 14.60
N GLU A 150 -21.27 -13.18 14.21
CA GLU A 150 -20.12 -13.68 14.96
C GLU A 150 -18.80 -12.97 14.56
N PHE A 151 -18.87 -12.04 13.59
CA PHE A 151 -17.70 -11.30 13.13
C PHE A 151 -17.01 -10.57 14.28
N SER A 152 -15.71 -10.82 14.48
CA SER A 152 -14.93 -10.24 15.57
C SER A 152 -13.46 -10.02 15.21
N LEU A 153 -12.91 -8.83 15.53
CA LEU A 153 -11.48 -8.54 15.45
C LEU A 153 -10.69 -8.99 16.69
N ALA A 154 -11.22 -9.93 17.49
CA ALA A 154 -10.62 -10.34 18.77
C ALA A 154 -9.18 -10.86 18.62
N ASN A 155 -8.82 -11.50 17.51
CA ASN A 155 -7.46 -11.97 17.26
C ASN A 155 -6.50 -10.78 17.06
N ASP A 156 -6.86 -9.79 16.27
CA ASP A 156 -6.03 -8.61 16.04
C ASP A 156 -5.90 -7.72 17.27
N GLN A 157 -6.90 -7.71 18.15
CA GLN A 157 -6.84 -7.01 19.45
C GLN A 157 -5.69 -7.51 20.33
N LYS A 158 -5.23 -8.75 20.14
CA LYS A 158 -4.15 -9.32 20.95
C LYS A 158 -2.77 -8.83 20.57
N ALA A 159 -2.55 -8.57 19.28
CA ALA A 159 -1.21 -8.26 18.77
C ALA A 159 -1.18 -7.10 17.76
N LEU A 160 -1.85 -7.23 16.62
CA LEU A 160 -1.72 -6.31 15.48
C LEU A 160 -2.20 -4.88 15.82
N ILE A 161 -3.41 -4.75 16.35
CA ILE A 161 -4.01 -3.46 16.70
C ILE A 161 -3.18 -2.68 17.75
N PRO A 162 -2.69 -3.28 18.85
CA PRO A 162 -1.81 -2.60 19.79
C PRO A 162 -0.51 -2.09 19.18
N VAL A 163 0.12 -2.85 18.27
CA VAL A 163 1.35 -2.43 17.58
C VAL A 163 1.05 -1.30 16.61
N LEU A 164 -0.01 -1.40 15.79
CA LEU A 164 -0.43 -0.34 14.87
C LEU A 164 -0.71 0.98 15.60
N LYS A 165 -1.36 0.95 16.75
CA LYS A 165 -1.58 2.16 17.57
C LYS A 165 -0.28 2.84 17.99
N LYS A 166 0.74 2.05 18.36
CA LYS A 166 2.07 2.58 18.70
C LYS A 166 2.78 3.17 17.49
N ILE A 167 2.68 2.49 16.32
CA ILE A 167 3.22 2.99 15.05
C ILE A 167 2.57 4.31 14.68
N LEU A 168 1.24 4.40 14.71
CA LEU A 168 0.50 5.61 14.38
C LEU A 168 0.75 6.76 15.36
N ALA A 169 1.11 6.47 16.62
CA ALA A 169 1.55 7.49 17.58
C ALA A 169 2.93 8.06 17.22
N ILE A 170 3.79 7.31 16.51
CA ILE A 170 5.10 7.76 16.02
C ILE A 170 4.93 8.45 14.65
N ASN A 171 4.24 7.81 13.72
CA ASN A 171 3.99 8.32 12.36
C ASN A 171 2.49 8.24 12.01
N PRO A 172 1.72 9.30 12.27
CA PRO A 172 0.27 9.31 12.00
C PRO A 172 -0.07 9.36 10.50
N HIS A 173 0.91 9.61 9.64
CA HIS A 173 0.71 9.76 8.20
C HIS A 173 0.99 8.48 7.40
N ILE A 174 1.44 7.40 8.08
CA ILE A 174 1.70 6.13 7.41
C ILE A 174 0.45 5.62 6.71
N LYS A 175 0.60 5.12 5.49
CA LYS A 175 -0.49 4.45 4.76
C LYS A 175 -0.54 2.98 5.10
N ILE A 176 -1.73 2.41 5.12
CA ILE A 176 -1.97 1.01 5.48
C ILE A 176 -2.80 0.34 4.39
N LEU A 177 -2.25 -0.76 3.84
CA LEU A 177 -2.92 -1.66 2.91
C LEU A 177 -3.23 -2.98 3.62
N GLY A 178 -4.48 -3.42 3.57
CA GLY A 178 -4.89 -4.72 4.05
C GLY A 178 -5.00 -5.74 2.92
N SER A 179 -4.52 -6.97 3.12
CA SER A 179 -4.63 -8.07 2.16
C SER A 179 -5.20 -9.32 2.83
N PRO A 180 -6.32 -9.89 2.37
CA PRO A 180 -6.84 -11.15 2.87
C PRO A 180 -6.14 -12.33 2.19
N TRP A 181 -5.77 -13.36 2.98
CA TRP A 181 -5.30 -14.64 2.45
C TRP A 181 -6.46 -15.60 2.16
N SER A 182 -7.54 -15.49 2.91
CA SER A 182 -8.76 -16.27 2.71
C SER A 182 -9.94 -15.62 3.40
N PRO A 183 -11.16 -15.72 2.83
CA PRO A 183 -12.39 -15.53 3.60
C PRO A 183 -12.56 -16.65 4.63
N PRO A 184 -13.56 -16.55 5.54
CA PRO A 184 -13.96 -17.68 6.38
C PRO A 184 -14.20 -18.97 5.59
N ALA A 185 -13.76 -20.11 6.12
CA ALA A 185 -13.83 -21.40 5.41
C ALA A 185 -15.24 -21.74 4.90
N TRP A 186 -16.27 -21.45 5.68
CA TRP A 186 -17.67 -21.74 5.32
C TRP A 186 -18.18 -20.97 4.09
N MET A 187 -17.50 -19.86 3.70
CA MET A 187 -17.81 -19.13 2.46
C MET A 187 -17.18 -19.77 1.22
N LYS A 188 -16.32 -20.77 1.37
CA LYS A 188 -15.54 -21.38 0.29
C LYS A 188 -16.12 -22.69 -0.19
N THR A 189 -15.89 -23.02 -1.46
CA THR A 189 -16.43 -24.22 -2.13
C THR A 189 -15.96 -25.55 -1.51
N ASN A 190 -14.83 -25.52 -0.80
CA ASN A 190 -14.22 -26.68 -0.16
C ASN A 190 -14.33 -26.68 1.38
N ASP A 191 -15.01 -25.69 1.95
CA ASP A 191 -15.18 -25.48 3.39
C ASP A 191 -13.84 -25.60 4.18
N SER A 192 -12.72 -25.15 3.57
CA SER A 192 -11.36 -25.29 4.11
C SER A 192 -10.65 -23.94 4.12
N THR A 193 -9.66 -23.78 5.00
CA THR A 193 -8.81 -22.59 5.07
C THR A 193 -7.86 -22.47 3.87
N GLY A 194 -7.45 -23.58 3.26
CA GLY A 194 -6.56 -23.62 2.08
C GLY A 194 -7.31 -23.89 0.78
N GLY A 195 -6.93 -23.25 -0.31
CA GLY A 195 -7.50 -23.42 -1.65
C GLY A 195 -9.00 -23.13 -1.72
N GLY A 196 -9.69 -23.74 -2.69
CA GLY A 196 -11.12 -23.52 -2.95
C GLY A 196 -11.40 -22.14 -3.54
N HIS A 197 -12.65 -21.89 -3.90
CA HIS A 197 -13.13 -20.62 -4.45
C HIS A 197 -14.19 -20.03 -3.51
N LEU A 198 -14.39 -18.73 -3.59
CA LEU A 198 -15.52 -18.06 -2.92
C LEU A 198 -16.84 -18.55 -3.56
N LYS A 199 -17.76 -19.04 -2.77
CA LYS A 199 -19.09 -19.43 -3.25
C LYS A 199 -19.86 -18.20 -3.72
N PRO A 200 -20.45 -18.19 -4.92
CA PRO A 200 -21.17 -17.02 -5.46
C PRO A 200 -22.27 -16.49 -4.56
N GLU A 201 -22.96 -17.37 -3.83
CA GLU A 201 -24.00 -16.99 -2.87
C GLU A 201 -23.49 -16.15 -1.70
N TYR A 202 -22.16 -16.16 -1.43
CA TYR A 202 -21.52 -15.38 -0.37
C TYR A 202 -20.74 -14.15 -0.88
N TYR A 203 -20.79 -13.81 -2.16
CA TYR A 203 -20.13 -12.63 -2.69
C TYR A 203 -20.57 -11.36 -1.95
N HIS A 204 -21.86 -11.18 -1.78
CA HIS A 204 -22.40 -10.05 -1.02
C HIS A 204 -21.95 -10.08 0.47
N THR A 205 -22.04 -11.24 1.11
CA THR A 205 -21.62 -11.43 2.50
C THR A 205 -20.11 -11.12 2.68
N TYR A 206 -19.29 -11.57 1.74
CA TYR A 206 -17.84 -11.29 1.80
C TYR A 206 -17.51 -9.81 1.58
N SER A 207 -18.24 -9.12 0.69
CA SER A 207 -18.07 -7.67 0.56
C SER A 207 -18.45 -6.93 1.86
N GLN A 208 -19.51 -7.35 2.55
CA GLN A 208 -19.86 -6.82 3.86
C GLN A 208 -18.85 -7.16 4.95
N TYR A 209 -18.22 -8.34 4.90
CA TYR A 209 -17.13 -8.72 5.79
C TYR A 209 -15.95 -7.75 5.68
N LEU A 210 -15.53 -7.40 4.45
CA LEU A 210 -14.47 -6.41 4.22
C LEU A 210 -14.87 -5.01 4.70
N VAL A 211 -16.12 -4.59 4.48
CA VAL A 211 -16.65 -3.33 5.03
C VAL A 211 -16.65 -3.33 6.56
N LYS A 212 -17.05 -4.43 7.21
CA LYS A 212 -16.99 -4.56 8.68
C LYS A 212 -15.56 -4.48 9.21
N TYR A 213 -14.61 -5.14 8.52
CA TYR A 213 -13.19 -5.04 8.85
C TYR A 213 -12.71 -3.58 8.85
N ILE A 214 -12.91 -2.87 7.73
CA ILE A 214 -12.46 -1.48 7.58
C ILE A 214 -13.08 -0.58 8.67
N LYS A 215 -14.39 -0.72 8.92
CA LYS A 215 -15.07 0.03 9.97
C LYS A 215 -14.60 -0.34 11.38
N GLY A 216 -14.32 -1.62 11.62
CA GLY A 216 -13.79 -2.12 12.88
C GLY A 216 -12.38 -1.60 13.17
N MET A 217 -11.52 -1.55 12.16
CA MET A 217 -10.18 -0.93 12.26
C MET A 217 -10.29 0.58 12.51
N ALA A 218 -11.17 1.27 11.80
CA ALA A 218 -11.43 2.70 12.01
C ALA A 218 -11.94 3.00 13.44
N ALA A 219 -12.81 2.16 13.99
CA ALA A 219 -13.28 2.26 15.38
C ALA A 219 -12.14 2.08 16.40
N ASN A 220 -11.05 1.42 16.02
CA ASN A 220 -9.82 1.31 16.79
C ASN A 220 -8.82 2.45 16.54
N GLY A 221 -9.18 3.46 15.74
CA GLY A 221 -8.32 4.58 15.37
C GLY A 221 -7.31 4.25 14.27
N ILE A 222 -7.53 3.16 13.51
CA ILE A 222 -6.64 2.70 12.45
C ILE A 222 -7.36 2.86 11.11
N ARG A 223 -6.83 3.77 10.26
CA ARG A 223 -7.34 3.96 8.91
C ARG A 223 -6.74 2.90 7.98
N ILE A 224 -7.58 2.24 7.21
CA ILE A 224 -7.17 1.38 6.10
C ILE A 224 -7.29 2.18 4.81
N ASP A 225 -6.15 2.51 4.20
CA ASP A 225 -6.08 3.36 3.01
C ASP A 225 -6.42 2.59 1.73
N ALA A 226 -6.07 1.31 1.69
CA ALA A 226 -6.35 0.42 0.57
C ALA A 226 -6.55 -1.03 1.04
N ILE A 227 -7.21 -1.83 0.22
CA ILE A 227 -7.19 -3.29 0.35
C ILE A 227 -6.88 -3.93 -1.01
N THR A 228 -6.21 -5.08 -0.98
CA THR A 228 -6.30 -6.04 -2.08
C THR A 228 -7.50 -6.96 -1.86
N ILE A 229 -7.97 -7.61 -2.91
CA ILE A 229 -9.17 -8.45 -2.83
C ILE A 229 -8.81 -9.84 -2.30
N GLN A 230 -7.65 -10.36 -2.75
CA GLN A 230 -7.13 -11.65 -2.39
C GLN A 230 -5.60 -11.65 -2.52
N ASN A 231 -4.89 -12.08 -1.48
CA ASN A 231 -3.46 -12.39 -1.61
C ASN A 231 -3.27 -13.60 -2.51
N GLU A 232 -2.44 -13.47 -3.52
CA GLU A 232 -2.06 -14.55 -4.45
C GLU A 232 -3.24 -15.39 -4.97
N PRO A 233 -4.19 -14.79 -5.71
CA PRO A 233 -5.43 -15.44 -6.11
C PRO A 233 -5.26 -16.68 -6.98
N LEU A 234 -4.07 -16.96 -7.50
CA LEU A 234 -3.76 -18.16 -8.29
C LEU A 234 -2.90 -19.18 -7.54
N ASN A 235 -2.69 -18.98 -6.21
CA ASN A 235 -1.88 -19.88 -5.38
C ASN A 235 -2.74 -20.62 -4.34
N PRO A 236 -3.21 -21.84 -4.63
CA PRO A 236 -3.99 -22.63 -3.67
C PRO A 236 -3.16 -23.27 -2.55
N ASN A 237 -1.83 -23.19 -2.63
CA ASN A 237 -0.94 -23.99 -1.77
C ASN A 237 -0.56 -23.32 -0.45
N ASN A 238 -0.85 -22.03 -0.28
CA ASN A 238 -0.72 -21.36 1.01
C ASN A 238 -1.82 -21.83 1.98
N ASN A 239 -1.58 -21.67 3.26
CA ASN A 239 -2.60 -21.84 4.28
C ASN A 239 -2.52 -20.70 5.31
N PRO A 240 -3.50 -19.78 5.32
CA PRO A 240 -4.72 -19.77 4.49
C PRO A 240 -4.48 -19.38 3.03
N SER A 241 -5.43 -19.71 2.16
CA SER A 241 -5.44 -19.31 0.75
C SER A 241 -6.84 -19.46 0.12
N MET A 242 -7.07 -18.79 -1.01
CA MET A 242 -8.25 -18.98 -1.84
C MET A 242 -7.90 -18.74 -3.30
N VAL A 243 -8.45 -19.54 -4.19
CA VAL A 243 -8.34 -19.29 -5.64
C VAL A 243 -9.46 -18.33 -6.07
N MET A 244 -9.09 -17.33 -6.84
CA MET A 244 -10.02 -16.41 -7.50
C MET A 244 -9.48 -16.07 -8.88
N GLU A 245 -10.14 -16.56 -9.92
CA GLU A 245 -9.75 -16.26 -11.30
C GLU A 245 -10.15 -14.82 -11.69
N ALA A 246 -9.48 -14.24 -12.71
CA ALA A 246 -9.74 -12.86 -13.12
C ALA A 246 -11.22 -12.57 -13.43
N PRO A 247 -12.01 -13.44 -14.09
CA PRO A 247 -13.44 -13.22 -14.28
C PRO A 247 -14.25 -13.24 -12.97
N GLU A 248 -13.84 -14.07 -11.99
CA GLU A 248 -14.49 -14.13 -10.66
C GLU A 248 -14.23 -12.84 -9.88
N GLU A 249 -12.98 -12.37 -9.88
CA GLU A 249 -12.60 -11.12 -9.22
C GLU A 249 -13.30 -9.91 -9.88
N ALA A 250 -13.34 -9.85 -11.21
CA ALA A 250 -14.08 -8.81 -11.94
C ALA A 250 -15.57 -8.81 -11.57
N ASN A 251 -16.19 -9.99 -11.50
CA ASN A 251 -17.60 -10.13 -11.10
C ASN A 251 -17.83 -9.68 -9.65
N PHE A 252 -16.95 -10.10 -8.73
CA PHE A 252 -17.02 -9.69 -7.33
C PHE A 252 -16.88 -8.17 -7.16
N ILE A 253 -15.93 -7.55 -7.86
CA ILE A 253 -15.71 -6.09 -7.82
C ILE A 253 -16.97 -5.35 -8.28
N LYS A 254 -17.44 -5.64 -9.50
CA LYS A 254 -18.48 -4.83 -10.14
C LYS A 254 -19.86 -4.99 -9.52
N ASN A 255 -20.18 -6.19 -9.03
CA ASN A 255 -21.54 -6.50 -8.58
C ASN A 255 -21.69 -6.53 -7.06
N ASN A 256 -20.57 -6.57 -6.30
CA ASN A 256 -20.62 -6.67 -4.85
C ASN A 256 -19.72 -5.65 -4.16
N LEU A 257 -18.38 -5.78 -4.25
CA LEU A 257 -17.44 -5.00 -3.44
C LEU A 257 -17.51 -3.50 -3.72
N GLY A 258 -17.49 -3.11 -5.01
CA GLY A 258 -17.55 -1.70 -5.42
C GLY A 258 -18.83 -1.02 -4.94
N PRO A 259 -20.04 -1.57 -5.24
CA PRO A 259 -21.30 -1.03 -4.75
C PRO A 259 -21.37 -0.95 -3.21
N GLU A 260 -20.86 -1.97 -2.48
CA GLU A 260 -20.86 -1.95 -1.02
C GLU A 260 -19.94 -0.85 -0.45
N PHE A 261 -18.78 -0.61 -1.07
CA PHE A 261 -17.90 0.49 -0.65
C PHE A 261 -18.52 1.85 -0.89
N GLU A 262 -19.20 2.03 -2.02
CA GLU A 262 -19.98 3.26 -2.31
C GLU A 262 -21.11 3.46 -1.30
N ALA A 263 -21.92 2.43 -1.04
CA ALA A 263 -23.02 2.47 -0.08
C ALA A 263 -22.52 2.77 1.35
N ALA A 264 -21.38 2.19 1.73
CA ALA A 264 -20.74 2.42 3.00
C ALA A 264 -19.97 3.75 3.07
N LYS A 265 -19.86 4.50 1.97
CA LYS A 265 -19.09 5.75 1.81
C LYS A 265 -17.62 5.61 2.22
N LEU A 266 -17.03 4.46 1.94
CA LEU A 266 -15.63 4.20 2.20
C LEU A 266 -14.76 4.91 1.14
N LYS A 267 -13.63 5.43 1.61
CA LYS A 267 -12.58 6.01 0.74
C LYS A 267 -11.40 5.05 0.54
N THR A 268 -11.47 3.89 1.15
CA THR A 268 -10.47 2.83 1.02
C THR A 268 -10.39 2.40 -0.44
N LYS A 269 -9.18 2.41 -1.00
CA LYS A 269 -8.92 2.03 -2.38
C LYS A 269 -9.06 0.52 -2.57
N ILE A 270 -9.56 0.08 -3.71
CA ILE A 270 -9.60 -1.32 -4.11
C ILE A 270 -8.46 -1.56 -5.09
N ILE A 271 -7.58 -2.49 -4.76
CA ILE A 271 -6.43 -2.88 -5.57
C ILE A 271 -6.62 -4.35 -5.94
N LEU A 272 -6.42 -4.68 -7.19
CA LEU A 272 -6.65 -6.02 -7.70
C LEU A 272 -5.35 -6.83 -7.87
N TYR A 273 -5.49 -8.14 -8.07
CA TYR A 273 -4.46 -9.10 -8.38
C TYR A 273 -3.61 -9.50 -7.15
N ASP A 274 -2.64 -8.70 -6.72
CA ASP A 274 -1.77 -8.98 -5.55
C ASP A 274 -1.02 -10.33 -5.68
N HIS A 275 -0.36 -10.54 -6.84
CA HIS A 275 0.30 -11.80 -7.19
C HIS A 275 1.52 -11.60 -8.09
N ASN A 276 2.18 -12.71 -8.48
CA ASN A 276 3.42 -12.74 -9.25
C ASN A 276 3.33 -12.01 -10.60
N ALA A 277 4.46 -11.44 -11.01
CA ALA A 277 4.60 -10.69 -12.26
C ALA A 277 4.66 -11.58 -13.54
N ASP A 278 4.12 -12.79 -13.48
CA ASP A 278 4.05 -13.75 -14.59
C ASP A 278 2.70 -13.78 -15.32
N ARG A 279 1.67 -13.09 -14.77
CA ARG A 279 0.33 -13.05 -15.34
C ARG A 279 -0.22 -11.62 -15.46
N PRO A 280 0.45 -10.73 -16.24
CA PRO A 280 -0.06 -9.37 -16.49
C PRO A 280 -1.43 -9.34 -17.17
N ASP A 281 -1.81 -10.42 -17.86
CA ASP A 281 -3.12 -10.63 -18.46
C ASP A 281 -4.25 -10.63 -17.44
N TYR A 282 -3.99 -11.06 -16.20
CA TYR A 282 -5.00 -11.10 -15.13
C TYR A 282 -5.54 -9.70 -14.80
N PRO A 283 -4.72 -8.72 -14.36
CA PRO A 283 -5.20 -7.37 -14.11
C PRO A 283 -5.73 -6.69 -15.37
N ILE A 284 -5.13 -6.90 -16.54
CA ILE A 284 -5.59 -6.34 -17.81
C ILE A 284 -7.01 -6.83 -18.12
N THR A 285 -7.30 -8.12 -17.93
CA THR A 285 -8.64 -8.69 -18.14
C THR A 285 -9.70 -7.98 -17.29
N ILE A 286 -9.41 -7.74 -16.01
CA ILE A 286 -10.36 -7.07 -15.10
C ILE A 286 -10.53 -5.59 -15.50
N LEU A 287 -9.42 -4.91 -15.80
CA LEU A 287 -9.43 -3.50 -16.17
C LEU A 287 -10.05 -3.23 -17.56
N ASN A 288 -10.13 -4.24 -18.42
CA ASN A 288 -10.89 -4.17 -19.68
C ASN A 288 -12.41 -4.20 -19.47
N ASP A 289 -12.90 -4.61 -18.29
CA ASP A 289 -14.31 -4.49 -17.94
C ASP A 289 -14.58 -3.10 -17.32
N PRO A 290 -15.23 -2.14 -18.02
CA PRO A 290 -15.42 -0.79 -17.51
C PRO A 290 -16.29 -0.74 -16.24
N GLN A 291 -17.13 -1.75 -16.01
CA GLN A 291 -17.99 -1.83 -14.81
C GLN A 291 -17.17 -2.25 -13.58
N ALA A 292 -16.12 -3.06 -13.74
CA ALA A 292 -15.17 -3.36 -12.67
C ALA A 292 -14.15 -2.23 -12.51
N LYS A 293 -13.56 -1.77 -13.62
CA LYS A 293 -12.50 -0.76 -13.66
C LYS A 293 -12.84 0.51 -12.89
N LYS A 294 -14.09 0.98 -12.92
CA LYS A 294 -14.50 2.23 -12.24
C LYS A 294 -14.29 2.21 -10.73
N TYR A 295 -14.27 1.02 -10.11
CA TYR A 295 -14.07 0.85 -8.67
C TYR A 295 -12.61 0.62 -8.27
N VAL A 296 -11.75 0.28 -9.23
CA VAL A 296 -10.36 -0.13 -9.01
C VAL A 296 -9.43 1.07 -9.05
N ASP A 297 -8.56 1.20 -8.05
CA ASP A 297 -7.48 2.19 -8.03
C ASP A 297 -6.26 1.73 -8.83
N GLY A 298 -5.90 0.46 -8.75
CA GLY A 298 -4.73 -0.08 -9.43
C GLY A 298 -4.54 -1.58 -9.25
N SER A 299 -3.36 -2.06 -9.65
CA SER A 299 -2.96 -3.47 -9.61
C SER A 299 -1.73 -3.68 -8.74
N ALA A 300 -1.71 -4.77 -7.97
CA ALA A 300 -0.61 -5.12 -7.07
C ALA A 300 0.17 -6.33 -7.58
N PHE A 301 1.48 -6.33 -7.32
CA PHE A 301 2.40 -7.34 -7.84
C PHE A 301 3.37 -7.87 -6.79
N HIS A 302 3.71 -9.17 -6.94
CA HIS A 302 4.80 -9.88 -6.29
C HIS A 302 5.86 -10.27 -7.34
N LEU A 303 7.05 -10.71 -6.93
CA LEU A 303 8.12 -11.08 -7.88
C LEU A 303 8.78 -12.43 -7.53
N TYR A 304 8.01 -13.40 -7.07
CA TYR A 304 8.46 -14.78 -6.96
C TYR A 304 8.43 -15.51 -8.31
N GLY A 305 7.67 -15.00 -9.26
CA GLY A 305 7.58 -15.44 -10.65
C GLY A 305 7.40 -14.28 -11.62
N GLY A 306 7.78 -14.49 -12.88
CA GLY A 306 7.70 -13.46 -13.91
C GLY A 306 8.87 -12.49 -13.90
N LYS A 307 8.62 -11.29 -14.42
CA LYS A 307 9.59 -10.20 -14.53
C LYS A 307 8.96 -8.88 -14.15
N ILE A 308 9.76 -7.99 -13.57
CA ILE A 308 9.28 -6.69 -13.10
C ILE A 308 8.67 -5.82 -14.21
N GLU A 309 9.06 -6.03 -15.46
CA GLU A 309 8.54 -5.34 -16.62
C GLU A 309 7.04 -5.59 -16.89
N ALA A 310 6.45 -6.62 -16.28
CA ALA A 310 4.99 -6.85 -16.31
C ALA A 310 4.19 -5.65 -15.78
N LEU A 311 4.75 -4.90 -14.82
CA LEU A 311 4.14 -3.67 -14.32
C LEU A 311 4.00 -2.63 -15.46
N SER A 312 5.03 -2.51 -16.29
CA SER A 312 5.02 -1.60 -17.45
C SER A 312 4.02 -2.05 -18.51
N GLU A 313 3.80 -3.36 -18.67
CA GLU A 313 2.79 -3.90 -19.60
C GLU A 313 1.38 -3.50 -19.16
N VAL A 314 1.05 -3.68 -17.88
CA VAL A 314 -0.24 -3.28 -17.32
C VAL A 314 -0.42 -1.76 -17.39
N HIS A 315 0.62 -0.99 -17.09
CA HIS A 315 0.56 0.47 -17.21
C HIS A 315 0.30 0.93 -18.65
N LYS A 316 0.92 0.32 -19.65
CA LYS A 316 0.68 0.64 -21.06
C LYS A 316 -0.76 0.36 -21.47
N ALA A 317 -1.35 -0.73 -20.96
CA ALA A 317 -2.74 -1.08 -21.23
C ALA A 317 -3.72 -0.14 -20.53
N HIS A 318 -3.41 0.28 -19.30
CA HIS A 318 -4.29 1.10 -18.45
C HIS A 318 -3.49 2.21 -17.73
N PRO A 319 -3.04 3.27 -18.45
CA PRO A 319 -2.18 4.32 -17.89
C PRO A 319 -2.89 5.21 -16.85
N ASP A 320 -4.21 5.11 -16.77
CA ASP A 320 -5.04 5.79 -15.79
C ASP A 320 -5.13 5.07 -14.43
N LYS A 321 -4.47 3.91 -14.29
CA LYS A 321 -4.48 3.09 -13.07
C LYS A 321 -3.10 3.05 -12.41
N ASN A 322 -3.13 3.01 -11.08
CA ASN A 322 -1.92 2.95 -10.28
C ASN A 322 -1.31 1.54 -10.26
N LEU A 323 -0.03 1.47 -9.97
CA LEU A 323 0.70 0.22 -9.76
C LEU A 323 1.21 0.15 -8.32
N TYR A 324 1.16 -1.03 -7.75
CA TYR A 324 1.62 -1.32 -6.40
C TYR A 324 2.55 -2.53 -6.47
N PHE A 325 3.68 -2.46 -5.78
CA PHE A 325 4.51 -3.62 -5.53
C PHE A 325 4.33 -4.00 -4.06
N THR A 326 3.70 -5.12 -3.78
CA THR A 326 3.13 -5.40 -2.46
C THR A 326 3.84 -6.48 -1.69
N GLU A 327 4.60 -7.36 -2.37
CA GLU A 327 5.29 -8.43 -1.67
C GLU A 327 6.53 -8.93 -2.40
N GLN A 328 7.61 -9.09 -1.64
CA GLN A 328 8.77 -9.90 -1.96
C GLN A 328 9.44 -10.31 -0.64
N TRP A 329 9.54 -11.59 -0.39
CA TRP A 329 10.27 -12.09 0.75
C TRP A 329 11.78 -11.90 0.57
N VAL A 330 12.42 -11.38 1.61
CA VAL A 330 13.85 -11.31 1.75
C VAL A 330 14.19 -11.96 3.10
N GLY A 331 14.73 -13.15 3.07
CA GLY A 331 14.84 -13.98 4.26
C GLY A 331 16.24 -14.35 4.68
N ALA A 332 16.31 -14.87 5.89
CA ALA A 332 17.52 -15.45 6.46
C ALA A 332 17.33 -16.98 6.61
N PRO A 333 18.42 -17.78 6.41
CA PRO A 333 19.76 -17.35 6.01
C PRO A 333 19.82 -16.97 4.54
N GLY A 334 20.37 -15.80 4.22
CA GLY A 334 20.54 -15.26 2.87
C GLY A 334 21.95 -14.75 2.62
N ASN A 335 22.24 -14.43 1.37
CA ASN A 335 23.47 -13.74 0.99
C ASN A 335 23.18 -12.25 0.91
N MET A 336 23.72 -11.46 1.86
CA MET A 336 23.45 -10.02 1.98
C MET A 336 23.74 -9.25 0.69
N GLU A 337 24.85 -9.54 0.00
CA GLU A 337 25.21 -8.85 -1.23
C GLU A 337 24.20 -9.14 -2.34
N LYS A 338 23.85 -10.41 -2.52
CA LYS A 338 22.89 -10.84 -3.56
C LYS A 338 21.51 -10.24 -3.30
N GLU A 339 21.01 -10.34 -2.06
CA GLU A 339 19.70 -9.83 -1.67
C GLU A 339 19.63 -8.30 -1.77
N LEU A 340 20.67 -7.59 -1.35
CA LEU A 340 20.71 -6.13 -1.46
C LEU A 340 20.72 -5.67 -2.93
N ARG A 341 21.52 -6.32 -3.78
CA ARG A 341 21.54 -6.03 -5.23
C ARG A 341 20.20 -6.26 -5.87
N PHE A 342 19.56 -7.40 -5.56
CA PHE A 342 18.23 -7.74 -6.05
C PHE A 342 17.18 -6.71 -5.59
N ALA A 343 17.14 -6.40 -4.30
CA ALA A 343 16.18 -5.45 -3.74
C ALA A 343 16.31 -4.07 -4.38
N ILE A 344 17.53 -3.54 -4.52
CA ILE A 344 17.74 -2.23 -5.14
C ILE A 344 17.39 -2.25 -6.63
N LYS A 345 17.89 -3.25 -7.37
CA LYS A 345 17.73 -3.30 -8.83
C LYS A 345 16.28 -3.58 -9.23
N GLU A 346 15.69 -4.65 -8.69
CA GLU A 346 14.39 -5.14 -9.13
C GLU A 346 13.23 -4.48 -8.36
N LEU A 347 13.34 -4.39 -7.02
CA LEU A 347 12.21 -3.94 -6.22
C LEU A 347 12.12 -2.42 -6.11
N ILE A 348 13.25 -1.72 -5.99
CA ILE A 348 13.21 -0.26 -5.87
C ILE A 348 13.27 0.40 -7.24
N ILE A 349 14.31 0.12 -8.04
CA ILE A 349 14.48 0.75 -9.34
C ILE A 349 13.48 0.16 -10.35
N GLY A 350 13.38 -1.18 -10.43
CA GLY A 350 12.53 -1.87 -11.40
C GLY A 350 11.05 -1.54 -11.23
N ALA A 351 10.54 -1.65 -9.99
CA ALA A 351 9.12 -1.38 -9.72
C ALA A 351 8.72 0.10 -9.88
N THR A 352 9.68 1.03 -9.92
CA THR A 352 9.41 2.48 -10.06
C THR A 352 9.71 3.02 -11.46
N ARG A 353 10.08 2.16 -12.40
CA ARG A 353 10.43 2.51 -13.77
C ARG A 353 9.57 1.78 -14.80
#